data_5a9ac37f303e004cc6ff566b6c067c6c
#
_entry.id   5a9ac37f303e004cc6ff566b6c067c6c
#
_cell.length_a   1.000
_cell.length_b   1.000
_cell.length_c   1.000
_cell.angle_alpha   90.00
_cell.angle_beta   90.00
_cell.angle_gamma   90.00
#
_symmetry.space_group_name_H-M   'P 1'
#
loop_
_entity.id
_entity.type
_entity.pdbx_description
1 polymer ?
#
loop_
_entity_poly.entity_id
_entity_poly.type
_entity_poly.pdbx_seq_one_letter_code
_entity_poly.pdbx_strand_id
1 'polypeptide(L)'
;MGGSEEAYSVYVLWSAKLEKRYVGSGKDPKARLREHSAGQSTFTRGGRPWVLIHTEVHETKIEALRRERFLKSGVGRKWLDEQFPQFRNRRKD
;
A
#
# COMPACT_ATOMS: atom_id res chain seq x y z
N MET A 1 14.79 10.95 20.08
CA MET A 1 14.48 10.70 20.16
C MET A 1 13.29 10.64 19.85
N GLY A 2 12.65 10.80 19.96
CA GLY A 2 11.33 10.71 19.68
C GLY A 2 10.83 10.92 18.32
N GLY A 3 11.53 11.59 17.55
CA GLY A 3 11.05 11.89 16.23
C GLY A 3 10.71 10.67 15.40
N SER A 4 11.48 9.61 15.57
CA SER A 4 11.23 8.44 14.75
C SER A 4 9.93 7.76 15.09
N GLU A 5 9.43 7.99 16.28
CA GLU A 5 8.18 7.36 16.67
C GLU A 5 7.00 7.94 15.94
N GLU A 6 7.16 9.13 15.37
CA GLU A 6 6.08 9.77 14.68
C GLU A 6 6.06 9.46 13.19
N ALA A 7 7.05 8.73 12.71
CA ALA A 7 7.11 8.44 11.28
C ALA A 7 6.00 7.50 10.86
N TYR A 8 5.46 7.74 9.69
CA TYR A 8 4.45 6.89 9.11
C TYR A 8 4.89 6.50 7.73
N SER A 9 4.50 5.33 7.29
CA SER A 9 4.81 4.85 5.96
C SER A 9 3.56 4.69 5.14
N VAL A 10 3.68 4.95 3.84
CA VAL A 10 2.67 4.56 2.89
C VAL A 10 3.22 3.31 2.21
N TYR A 11 2.40 2.31 2.02
CA TYR A 11 2.86 1.07 1.43
C TYR A 11 1.90 0.61 0.35
N VAL A 12 2.43 -0.13 -0.61
CA VAL A 12 1.64 -0.69 -1.70
C VAL A 12 1.88 -2.18 -1.71
N LEU A 13 0.81 -2.94 -1.64
CA LEU A 13 0.83 -4.38 -1.69
C LEU A 13 0.27 -4.83 -3.04
N TRP A 14 0.71 -6.00 -3.48
CA TRP A 14 0.23 -6.58 -4.73
C TRP A 14 -0.32 -7.97 -4.47
N SER A 15 -1.48 -8.26 -5.06
CA SER A 15 -2.06 -9.59 -5.04
C SER A 15 -2.03 -10.15 -6.45
N ALA A 16 -1.24 -11.18 -6.67
CA ALA A 16 -1.22 -11.85 -7.98
C ALA A 16 -2.55 -12.55 -8.24
N LYS A 17 -3.18 -13.02 -7.18
CA LYS A 17 -4.45 -13.71 -7.33
C LYS A 17 -5.53 -12.80 -7.86
N LEU A 18 -5.62 -11.60 -7.31
CA LEU A 18 -6.65 -10.65 -7.73
C LEU A 18 -6.15 -9.71 -8.83
N GLU A 19 -4.84 -9.69 -9.06
CA GLU A 19 -4.19 -8.77 -10.00
C GLU A 19 -4.56 -7.34 -9.65
N LYS A 20 -4.39 -7.02 -8.37
CA LYS A 20 -4.74 -5.70 -7.84
C LYS A 20 -3.72 -5.25 -6.82
N ARG A 21 -3.62 -3.93 -6.68
CA ARG A 21 -2.78 -3.32 -5.67
C ARG A 21 -3.66 -2.87 -4.51
N TYR A 22 -3.09 -2.83 -3.33
CA TYR A 22 -3.72 -2.27 -2.15
C TYR A 22 -2.78 -1.22 -1.58
N VAL A 23 -3.28 -0.01 -1.38
CA VAL A 23 -2.48 1.09 -0.86
C VAL A 23 -2.97 1.39 0.55
N GLY A 24 -2.05 1.47 1.49
CA GLY A 24 -2.38 1.79 2.86
C GLY A 24 -1.29 2.61 3.51
N SER A 25 -1.50 2.97 4.77
CA SER A 25 -0.49 3.68 5.53
C SER A 25 -0.51 3.20 6.98
N GLY A 26 0.60 3.38 7.66
CA GLY A 26 0.72 2.97 9.05
C GLY A 26 2.15 3.11 9.51
N LYS A 27 2.39 2.77 10.77
CA LYS A 27 3.73 2.91 11.32
C LYS A 27 4.65 1.78 10.90
N ASP A 28 4.12 0.61 10.66
CA ASP A 28 4.97 -0.56 10.38
C ASP A 28 4.40 -1.32 9.18
N PRO A 29 4.91 -1.04 7.98
CA PRO A 29 4.41 -1.70 6.79
C PRO A 29 4.57 -3.22 6.83
N LYS A 30 5.64 -3.71 7.44
CA LYS A 30 5.85 -5.15 7.49
C LYS A 30 4.83 -5.83 8.38
N ALA A 31 4.47 -5.19 9.49
CA ALA A 31 3.44 -5.74 10.35
C ALA A 31 2.10 -5.75 9.64
N ARG A 32 1.81 -4.69 8.87
CA ARG A 32 0.57 -4.66 8.10
C ARG A 32 0.55 -5.74 7.04
N LEU A 33 1.70 -5.98 6.40
CA LEU A 33 1.78 -7.06 5.42
C LEU A 33 1.47 -8.39 6.07
N ARG A 34 2.00 -8.63 7.26
CA ARG A 34 1.73 -9.88 7.97
C ARG A 34 0.25 -10.02 8.28
N GLU A 35 -0.42 -8.93 8.66
CA GLU A 35 -1.84 -8.96 8.94
C GLU A 35 -2.65 -9.30 7.70
N HIS A 36 -2.31 -8.68 6.57
CA HIS A 36 -3.01 -8.95 5.33
C HIS A 36 -2.77 -10.39 4.88
N SER A 37 -1.54 -10.85 5.02
CA SER A 37 -1.21 -12.22 4.61
C SER A 37 -1.87 -13.25 5.50
N ALA A 38 -2.12 -12.90 6.77
CA ALA A 38 -2.82 -13.81 7.66
C ALA A 38 -4.33 -13.77 7.49
N GLY A 39 -4.83 -12.90 6.62
CA GLY A 39 -6.26 -12.85 6.38
C GLY A 39 -7.05 -12.10 7.43
N GLN A 40 -6.38 -11.22 8.19
CA GLN A 40 -7.07 -10.50 9.26
C GLN A 40 -7.91 -9.35 8.75
N SER A 41 -7.64 -8.86 7.54
CA SER A 41 -8.42 -7.79 6.96
C SER A 41 -9.46 -8.37 6.02
N THR A 42 -10.70 -8.00 6.21
CA THR A 42 -11.78 -8.49 5.35
C THR A 42 -11.54 -8.09 3.89
N PHE A 43 -11.03 -6.87 3.68
CA PHE A 43 -10.84 -6.41 2.31
C PHE A 43 -9.74 -7.15 1.57
N THR A 44 -8.71 -7.62 2.26
CA THR A 44 -7.56 -8.19 1.59
C THR A 44 -7.48 -9.70 1.71
N ARG A 45 -8.39 -10.30 2.51
CA ARG A 45 -8.33 -11.74 2.76
C ARG A 45 -8.35 -12.56 1.48
N GLY A 46 -9.20 -12.21 0.53
CA GLY A 46 -9.36 -12.97 -0.69
C GLY A 46 -8.20 -12.85 -1.66
N GLY A 47 -7.31 -11.89 -1.44
CA GLY A 47 -6.18 -11.67 -2.35
C GLY A 47 -4.87 -12.26 -1.90
N ARG A 48 -4.88 -13.05 -0.84
CA ARG A 48 -3.64 -13.64 -0.33
C ARG A 48 -3.02 -14.58 -1.34
N PRO A 49 -1.71 -14.64 -1.40
CA PRO A 49 -0.76 -13.88 -0.59
C PRO A 49 -0.50 -12.51 -1.19
N TRP A 50 -0.26 -11.53 -0.31
CA TRP A 50 0.08 -10.17 -0.74
C TRP A 50 1.58 -9.99 -0.60
N VAL A 51 2.17 -9.22 -1.51
CA VAL A 51 3.59 -8.89 -1.41
C VAL A 51 3.74 -7.39 -1.36
N LEU A 52 4.74 -6.92 -0.64
CA LEU A 52 5.02 -5.50 -0.51
C LEU A 52 5.86 -5.09 -1.70
N ILE A 53 5.36 -4.18 -2.54
CA ILE A 53 6.09 -3.77 -3.72
C ILE A 53 6.64 -2.35 -3.61
N HIS A 54 6.18 -1.55 -2.66
CA HIS A 54 6.65 -0.17 -2.55
C HIS A 54 6.35 0.35 -1.17
N THR A 55 7.22 1.17 -0.64
CA THR A 55 7.00 1.82 0.63
C THR A 55 7.66 3.19 0.63
N GLU A 56 7.05 4.15 1.28
CA GLU A 56 7.56 5.51 1.42
C GLU A 56 7.43 5.91 2.88
N VAL A 57 8.43 6.56 3.42
CA VAL A 57 8.39 7.02 4.80
C VAL A 57 8.11 8.52 4.81
N HIS A 58 7.18 8.92 5.64
CA HIS A 58 6.83 10.32 5.81
C HIS A 58 7.02 10.70 7.28
N GLU A 59 7.31 11.97 7.52
CA GLU A 59 7.58 12.39 8.88
C GLU A 59 6.35 12.48 9.74
N THR A 60 5.19 12.67 9.15
CA THR A 60 3.96 12.80 9.92
C THR A 60 2.86 11.94 9.34
N LYS A 61 1.89 11.65 10.20
CA LYS A 61 0.72 10.88 9.77
C LYS A 61 -0.06 11.63 8.70
N ILE A 62 -0.15 12.95 8.82
CA ILE A 62 -0.91 13.74 7.86
C ILE A 62 -0.30 13.63 6.48
N GLU A 63 1.03 13.72 6.39
CA GLU A 63 1.68 13.58 5.11
C GLU A 63 1.45 12.20 4.50
N ALA A 64 1.54 11.18 5.33
CA ALA A 64 1.32 9.82 4.84
C ALA A 64 -0.11 9.64 4.34
N LEU A 65 -1.08 10.18 5.05
CA LEU A 65 -2.48 10.06 4.64
C LEU A 65 -2.74 10.80 3.34
N ARG A 66 -2.11 11.96 3.15
CA ARG A 66 -2.25 12.70 1.91
C ARG A 66 -1.68 11.90 0.75
N ARG A 67 -0.53 11.29 0.96
CA ARG A 67 0.10 10.50 -0.09
C ARG A 67 -0.73 9.26 -0.41
N GLU A 68 -1.25 8.61 0.63
CA GLU A 68 -2.11 7.46 0.42
C GLU A 68 -3.32 7.84 -0.43
N ARG A 69 -3.93 8.97 -0.13
CA ARG A 69 -5.09 9.42 -0.89
C ARG A 69 -4.69 9.69 -2.35
N PHE A 70 -3.53 10.32 -2.56
CA PHE A 70 -3.06 10.57 -3.91
C PHE A 70 -2.88 9.26 -4.68
N LEU A 71 -2.24 8.29 -4.05
CA LEU A 71 -1.96 7.02 -4.73
C LEU A 71 -3.23 6.24 -5.05
N LYS A 72 -4.31 6.52 -4.33
CA LYS A 72 -5.58 5.88 -4.62
C LYS A 72 -6.39 6.63 -5.68
N SER A 73 -5.98 7.84 -6.05
CA SER A 73 -6.67 8.60 -7.07
C SER A 73 -6.30 8.08 -8.45
N GLY A 74 -7.02 8.55 -9.47
CA GLY A 74 -6.73 8.14 -10.85
C GLY A 74 -5.32 8.50 -11.26
N VAL A 75 -4.86 9.72 -10.89
CA VAL A 75 -3.51 10.15 -11.24
C VAL A 75 -2.48 9.29 -10.54
N GLY A 76 -2.70 9.00 -9.26
CA GLY A 76 -1.74 8.17 -8.52
C GLY A 76 -1.69 6.75 -9.03
N ARG A 77 -2.84 6.20 -9.41
CA ARG A 77 -2.85 4.84 -9.95
C ARG A 77 -2.10 4.79 -11.28
N LYS A 78 -2.21 5.83 -12.08
CA LYS A 78 -1.46 5.89 -13.33
C LYS A 78 0.03 5.96 -13.04
N TRP A 79 0.42 6.75 -12.03
CA TRP A 79 1.81 6.83 -11.63
C TRP A 79 2.33 5.46 -11.19
N LEU A 80 1.53 4.73 -10.41
CA LEU A 80 1.94 3.39 -9.98
C LEU A 80 2.06 2.43 -11.16
N ASP A 81 1.17 2.55 -12.15
CA ASP A 81 1.27 1.72 -13.35
C ASP A 81 2.58 1.98 -14.07
N GLU A 82 3.02 3.23 -14.10
CA GLU A 82 4.25 3.59 -14.80
C GLU A 82 5.49 3.15 -14.03
N GLN A 83 5.43 3.24 -12.68
CA GLN A 83 6.56 2.85 -11.88
C GLN A 83 6.69 1.34 -11.75
N PHE A 84 5.58 0.63 -11.77
CA PHE A 84 5.58 -0.82 -11.55
C PHE A 84 4.71 -1.49 -12.61
N PRO A 85 5.15 -1.46 -13.86
CA PRO A 85 4.30 -1.99 -14.93
C PRO A 85 3.96 -3.46 -14.77
N GLN A 86 4.78 -4.25 -14.08
CA GLN A 86 4.48 -5.64 -13.87
C GLN A 86 3.43 -5.88 -12.81
N PHE A 87 3.07 -4.80 -12.05
CA PHE A 87 2.07 -4.93 -10.99
C PHE A 87 0.92 -3.95 -11.26
N ARG A 88 0.32 -4.04 -12.42
CA ARG A 88 -0.79 -3.17 -12.78
C ARG A 88 -2.10 -3.86 -12.51
N ASN A 89 -3.06 -3.07 -12.01
CA ASN A 89 -4.39 -3.62 -11.82
C ASN A 89 -4.92 -4.13 -13.14
N ARG A 90 -5.50 -5.31 -13.13
CA ARG A 90 -6.02 -5.89 -14.34
C ARG A 90 -7.19 -5.10 -14.85
N ARG A 91 -8.12 -4.73 -13.97
CA ARG A 91 -9.24 -4.02 -14.41
C ARG A 91 -9.09 -2.59 -14.23
N LYS A 92 -9.69 -1.83 -15.13
CA LYS A 92 -9.57 -0.50 -15.02
C LYS A 92 -10.56 -0.02 -14.14
N ASP A 93 -11.43 -0.06 -13.86
CA ASP A 93 -12.30 0.57 -13.09
C ASP A 93 -11.83 0.90 -11.78
#